data_5eed12d5d2ba3fb6503324e8828eda92
#
_entry.id   5eed12d5d2ba3fb6503324e8828eda92
#
_cell.length_a   1.000
_cell.length_b   1.000
_cell.length_c   1.000
_cell.angle_alpha   90.00
_cell.angle_beta   90.00
_cell.angle_gamma   90.00
#
_symmetry.space_group_name_H-M   'P 1'
#
loop_
_entity.id
_entity.type
_entity.pdbx_description
1 polymer ?
#
loop_
_entity_poly.entity_id
_entity_poly.type
_entity_poly.pdbx_seq_one_letter_code
_entity_poly.pdbx_strand_id
1 'polypeptide(L)'
;MDYRNVLESDYIPVISVIDTWWGGRHMADMLPKLFFQHFQDTSFVAEQDGQIIGFLIGFVSQTIPTEAYVHFIGVHPDCRKDGVAKHLYQMFFEKVREKGCNAVRCVTSPVNKTSIAFHTRMGFRIEKGTGMVDDIPVTINYDGIGQDRVLFVKEL
;
A
#
# COMPACT_ATOMS: atom_id res chain seq x y z
N MET A 1 8.22 16.11 -11.22
CA MET A 1 7.93 14.83 -10.54
C MET A 1 7.42 13.85 -11.57
N ASP A 2 8.03 12.69 -11.64
CA ASP A 2 7.70 11.68 -12.64
C ASP A 2 7.13 10.43 -11.97
N TYR A 3 6.11 9.85 -12.59
CA TYR A 3 5.47 8.61 -12.14
C TYR A 3 5.64 7.55 -13.20
N ARG A 4 6.01 6.34 -12.80
CA ARG A 4 6.22 5.24 -13.74
C ARG A 4 5.99 3.90 -13.05
N ASN A 5 5.94 2.83 -13.83
CA ASN A 5 5.91 1.48 -13.28
C ASN A 5 7.22 1.15 -12.57
N VAL A 6 7.12 0.26 -11.60
CA VAL A 6 8.28 -0.24 -10.86
C VAL A 6 9.18 -1.08 -11.77
N LEU A 7 10.48 -1.04 -11.51
CA LEU A 7 11.48 -1.89 -12.16
C LEU A 7 12.19 -2.72 -11.09
N GLU A 8 12.79 -3.82 -11.48
CA GLU A 8 13.58 -4.65 -10.56
C GLU A 8 14.68 -3.84 -9.87
N SER A 9 15.30 -2.91 -10.60
CA SER A 9 16.36 -2.04 -10.09
C SER A 9 15.89 -1.06 -8.99
N ASP A 10 14.59 -0.91 -8.80
CA ASP A 10 14.05 -0.06 -7.75
C ASP A 10 14.09 -0.73 -6.36
N TYR A 11 14.34 -2.04 -6.32
CA TYR A 11 14.32 -2.78 -5.05
C TYR A 11 15.31 -2.20 -4.04
N ILE A 12 16.58 -2.05 -4.41
CA ILE A 12 17.62 -1.55 -3.48
C ILE A 12 17.31 -0.13 -2.99
N PRO A 13 17.00 0.84 -3.86
CA PRO A 13 16.62 2.18 -3.40
C PRO A 13 15.44 2.19 -2.44
N VAL A 14 14.40 1.39 -2.70
CA VAL A 14 13.22 1.34 -1.83
C VAL A 14 13.54 0.68 -0.50
N ILE A 15 14.20 -0.49 -0.54
CA ILE A 15 14.46 -1.25 0.70
C ILE A 15 15.43 -0.49 1.63
N SER A 16 16.27 0.37 1.06
CA SER A 16 17.23 1.17 1.82
C SER A 16 16.58 2.29 2.64
N VAL A 17 15.36 2.71 2.32
CA VAL A 17 14.67 3.82 2.98
C VAL A 17 13.41 3.40 3.71
N ILE A 18 12.89 2.20 3.47
CA ILE A 18 11.58 1.80 3.95
C ILE A 18 11.45 1.87 5.48
N ASP A 19 12.44 1.37 6.22
CA ASP A 19 12.39 1.40 7.69
C ASP A 19 12.40 2.84 8.21
N THR A 20 13.22 3.70 7.61
CA THR A 20 13.28 5.12 7.96
C THR A 20 11.95 5.83 7.70
N TRP A 21 11.33 5.55 6.57
CA TRP A 21 10.02 6.16 6.25
C TRP A 21 8.91 5.71 7.19
N TRP A 22 9.06 4.55 7.83
CA TRP A 22 8.13 4.05 8.85
C TRP A 22 8.58 4.36 10.28
N GLY A 23 9.36 5.45 10.46
CA GLY A 23 9.78 5.90 11.78
C GLY A 23 10.76 4.98 12.48
N GLY A 24 11.54 4.21 11.73
CA GLY A 24 12.51 3.26 12.28
C GLY A 24 11.93 1.88 12.57
N ARG A 25 10.66 1.63 12.25
CA ARG A 25 10.07 0.29 12.37
C ARG A 25 10.69 -0.65 11.33
N HIS A 26 10.86 -1.90 11.70
CA HIS A 26 11.45 -2.91 10.83
C HIS A 26 10.42 -3.41 9.82
N MET A 27 10.39 -2.78 8.63
CA MET A 27 9.41 -3.06 7.59
C MET A 27 10.00 -3.74 6.35
N ALA A 28 11.32 -3.74 6.20
CA ALA A 28 11.98 -4.22 4.99
C ALA A 28 11.66 -5.68 4.67
N ASP A 29 11.53 -6.53 5.69
CA ASP A 29 11.23 -7.96 5.51
C ASP A 29 9.85 -8.21 4.91
N MET A 30 8.96 -7.23 4.95
CA MET A 30 7.60 -7.34 4.40
C MET A 30 7.54 -7.03 2.91
N LEU A 31 8.66 -6.63 2.30
CA LEU A 31 8.71 -6.27 0.89
C LEU A 31 9.85 -6.97 0.15
N PRO A 32 9.73 -8.29 -0.06
CA PRO A 32 10.73 -9.06 -0.81
C PRO A 32 10.88 -8.59 -2.26
N LYS A 33 12.04 -8.84 -2.82
CA LYS A 33 12.41 -8.46 -4.18
C LYS A 33 11.44 -9.00 -5.24
N LEU A 34 10.77 -10.13 -4.96
CA LEU A 34 9.82 -10.73 -5.91
C LEU A 34 8.72 -9.76 -6.35
N PHE A 35 8.32 -8.80 -5.50
CA PHE A 35 7.33 -7.80 -5.87
C PHE A 35 7.83 -6.86 -6.96
N PHE A 36 9.13 -6.60 -6.99
CA PHE A 36 9.76 -5.75 -8.00
C PHE A 36 10.04 -6.51 -9.31
N GLN A 37 10.03 -7.83 -9.26
CA GLN A 37 10.23 -8.68 -10.43
C GLN A 37 8.93 -9.10 -11.10
N HIS A 38 7.88 -9.36 -10.32
CA HIS A 38 6.69 -10.06 -10.80
C HIS A 38 5.39 -9.25 -10.77
N PHE A 39 5.40 -8.05 -10.18
CA PHE A 39 4.20 -7.23 -10.05
C PHE A 39 4.37 -5.84 -10.65
N GLN A 40 5.18 -5.71 -11.68
CA GLN A 40 5.53 -4.41 -12.28
C GLN A 40 4.36 -3.72 -12.94
N ASP A 41 3.45 -4.46 -13.56
CA ASP A 41 2.33 -3.87 -14.29
C ASP A 41 1.34 -3.13 -13.38
N THR A 42 1.26 -3.54 -12.13
CA THR A 42 0.33 -2.97 -11.13
C THR A 42 1.05 -2.23 -9.99
N SER A 43 2.33 -1.94 -10.15
CA SER A 43 3.14 -1.29 -9.12
C SER A 43 3.85 -0.08 -9.71
N PHE A 44 3.94 0.99 -8.92
CA PHE A 44 4.35 2.31 -9.41
C PHE A 44 5.31 2.99 -8.45
N VAL A 45 6.17 3.86 -8.99
CA VAL A 45 7.05 4.73 -8.22
C VAL A 45 6.87 6.18 -8.66
N ALA A 46 7.13 7.08 -7.73
CA ALA A 46 7.24 8.51 -7.97
C ALA A 46 8.70 8.91 -7.79
N GLU A 47 9.25 9.61 -8.78
CA GLU A 47 10.61 10.12 -8.75
C GLU A 47 10.64 11.63 -8.78
N GLN A 48 11.61 12.21 -8.06
CA GLN A 48 11.92 13.62 -8.11
C GLN A 48 13.44 13.77 -8.09
N ASP A 49 13.99 14.47 -9.09
CA ASP A 49 15.44 14.69 -9.20
C ASP A 49 16.24 13.39 -9.16
N GLY A 50 15.73 12.35 -9.81
CA GLY A 50 16.38 11.04 -9.89
C GLY A 50 16.26 10.19 -8.65
N GLN A 51 15.51 10.63 -7.65
CA GLN A 51 15.30 9.87 -6.40
C GLN A 51 13.85 9.40 -6.29
N ILE A 52 13.65 8.18 -5.81
CA ILE A 52 12.33 7.66 -5.51
C ILE A 52 11.83 8.33 -4.24
N ILE A 53 10.69 9.01 -4.34
CA ILE A 53 10.05 9.69 -3.22
C ILE A 53 8.73 9.05 -2.81
N GLY A 54 8.27 8.07 -3.56
CA GLY A 54 7.06 7.33 -3.22
C GLY A 54 6.97 6.05 -4.04
N PHE A 55 6.24 5.08 -3.53
CA PHE A 55 6.00 3.83 -4.23
C PHE A 55 4.68 3.20 -3.79
N LEU A 56 4.08 2.46 -4.69
CA LEU A 56 2.91 1.62 -4.42
C LEU A 56 3.16 0.25 -5.03
N ILE A 57 3.06 -0.78 -4.23
CA ILE A 57 3.20 -2.17 -4.65
C ILE A 57 1.84 -2.84 -4.52
N GLY A 58 1.30 -3.30 -5.62
CA GLY A 58 -0.02 -3.93 -5.64
C GLY A 58 -0.18 -4.95 -6.74
N PHE A 59 -1.29 -5.68 -6.70
CA PHE A 59 -1.54 -6.74 -7.67
C PHE A 59 -3.05 -7.00 -7.78
N VAL A 60 -3.43 -7.72 -8.83
CA VAL A 60 -4.77 -8.28 -8.98
C VAL A 60 -4.78 -9.64 -8.30
N SER A 61 -5.81 -9.91 -7.49
CA SER A 61 -5.95 -11.20 -6.82
C SER A 61 -6.05 -12.32 -7.84
N GLN A 62 -5.23 -13.35 -7.69
CA GLN A 62 -5.34 -14.56 -8.50
C GLN A 62 -6.60 -15.36 -8.17
N THR A 63 -7.02 -15.32 -6.90
CA THR A 63 -8.16 -16.09 -6.39
C THR A 63 -9.48 -15.40 -6.73
N ILE A 64 -9.51 -14.07 -6.62
CA ILE A 64 -10.71 -13.25 -6.88
C ILE A 64 -10.34 -12.20 -7.93
N PRO A 65 -10.39 -12.53 -9.23
CA PRO A 65 -9.88 -11.65 -10.29
C PRO A 65 -10.57 -10.27 -10.40
N THR A 66 -11.72 -10.10 -9.76
CA THR A 66 -12.42 -8.82 -9.71
C THR A 66 -11.93 -7.92 -8.57
N GLU A 67 -11.00 -8.38 -7.75
CA GLU A 67 -10.40 -7.62 -6.66
C GLU A 67 -8.91 -7.39 -6.89
N ALA A 68 -8.43 -6.23 -6.46
CA ALA A 68 -7.02 -5.90 -6.42
C ALA A 68 -6.60 -5.66 -4.97
N TYR A 69 -5.30 -5.70 -4.73
CA TYR A 69 -4.75 -5.58 -3.39
C TYR A 69 -3.52 -4.68 -3.41
N VAL A 70 -3.46 -3.73 -2.49
CA VAL A 70 -2.26 -2.91 -2.28
C VAL A 70 -1.49 -3.51 -1.10
N HIS A 71 -0.31 -4.06 -1.40
CA HIS A 71 0.55 -4.67 -0.41
C HIS A 71 1.32 -3.61 0.39
N PHE A 72 1.80 -2.57 -0.28
CA PHE A 72 2.58 -1.51 0.34
C PHE A 72 2.35 -0.19 -0.36
N ILE A 73 2.25 0.89 0.42
CA ILE A 73 2.30 2.25 -0.09
C ILE A 73 3.16 3.08 0.85
N GLY A 74 4.14 3.79 0.31
CA GLY A 74 5.05 4.62 1.08
C GLY A 74 5.38 5.92 0.36
N VAL A 75 5.56 6.99 1.14
CA VAL A 75 5.95 8.29 0.64
C VAL A 75 7.02 8.86 1.57
N HIS A 76 8.04 9.45 0.96
CA HIS A 76 9.10 10.15 1.70
C HIS A 76 8.46 11.13 2.70
N PRO A 77 8.91 11.15 3.96
CA PRO A 77 8.30 12.00 4.98
C PRO A 77 8.14 13.46 4.59
N ASP A 78 9.11 14.02 3.87
CA ASP A 78 9.09 15.43 3.44
C ASP A 78 8.12 15.69 2.28
N CYS A 79 7.60 14.65 1.64
CA CYS A 79 6.71 14.74 0.47
C CYS A 79 5.28 14.31 0.77
N ARG A 80 4.95 13.99 2.01
CA ARG A 80 3.63 13.43 2.38
C ARG A 80 2.46 14.38 2.15
N LYS A 81 2.71 15.68 2.07
CA LYS A 81 1.67 16.69 1.84
C LYS A 81 1.50 17.08 0.37
N ASP A 82 2.27 16.48 -0.52
CA ASP A 82 2.33 16.85 -1.94
C ASP A 82 1.38 16.04 -2.82
N GLY A 83 0.52 15.21 -2.23
CA GLY A 83 -0.45 14.42 -2.97
C GLY A 83 0.14 13.20 -3.68
N VAL A 84 1.35 12.79 -3.33
CA VAL A 84 2.05 11.67 -4.00
C VAL A 84 1.30 10.35 -3.81
N ALA A 85 0.90 10.04 -2.58
CA ALA A 85 0.17 8.80 -2.30
C ALA A 85 -1.17 8.76 -3.03
N LYS A 86 -1.89 9.87 -3.05
CA LYS A 86 -3.16 9.98 -3.78
C LYS A 86 -2.97 9.73 -5.27
N HIS A 87 -1.93 10.31 -5.87
CA HIS A 87 -1.64 10.14 -7.29
C HIS A 87 -1.27 8.67 -7.61
N LEU A 88 -0.44 8.06 -6.78
CA LEU A 88 -0.09 6.64 -6.93
C LEU A 88 -1.33 5.74 -6.86
N TYR A 89 -2.22 6.00 -5.92
CA TYR A 89 -3.48 5.27 -5.83
C TYR A 89 -4.36 5.48 -7.06
N GLN A 90 -4.44 6.69 -7.58
CA GLN A 90 -5.22 6.96 -8.80
C GLN A 90 -4.70 6.15 -9.99
N MET A 91 -3.39 6.09 -10.17
CA MET A 91 -2.78 5.26 -11.20
C MET A 91 -3.11 3.78 -11.02
N PHE A 92 -3.05 3.31 -9.78
CA PHE A 92 -3.39 1.92 -9.45
C PHE A 92 -4.86 1.62 -9.75
N PHE A 93 -5.78 2.49 -9.32
CA PHE A 93 -7.20 2.31 -9.58
C PHE A 93 -7.51 2.23 -11.07
N GLU A 94 -6.93 3.12 -11.88
CA GLU A 94 -7.11 3.10 -13.33
C GLU A 94 -6.62 1.78 -13.92
N LYS A 95 -5.43 1.35 -13.53
CA LYS A 95 -4.84 0.11 -14.04
C LYS A 95 -5.69 -1.11 -13.71
N VAL A 96 -6.14 -1.24 -12.47
CA VAL A 96 -6.90 -2.43 -12.07
C VAL A 96 -8.34 -2.40 -12.59
N ARG A 97 -8.93 -1.21 -12.81
CA ARG A 97 -10.21 -1.11 -13.53
C ARG A 97 -10.09 -1.64 -14.96
N GLU A 98 -9.03 -1.28 -15.67
CA GLU A 98 -8.74 -1.82 -17.01
C GLU A 98 -8.66 -3.33 -17.02
N LYS A 99 -8.21 -3.93 -15.92
CA LYS A 99 -8.09 -5.38 -15.74
C LYS A 99 -9.39 -6.04 -15.26
N GLY A 100 -10.45 -5.27 -15.09
CA GLY A 100 -11.76 -5.79 -14.69
C GLY A 100 -12.02 -5.82 -13.19
N CYS A 101 -11.20 -5.16 -12.38
CA CYS A 101 -11.43 -5.09 -10.94
C CYS A 101 -12.50 -4.06 -10.59
N ASN A 102 -13.30 -4.39 -9.57
CA ASN A 102 -14.33 -3.51 -9.03
C ASN A 102 -14.15 -3.21 -7.55
N ALA A 103 -13.09 -3.72 -6.94
CA ALA A 103 -12.76 -3.44 -5.54
C ALA A 103 -11.24 -3.51 -5.32
N VAL A 104 -10.78 -2.70 -4.38
CA VAL A 104 -9.37 -2.69 -3.93
C VAL A 104 -9.36 -2.91 -2.42
N ARG A 105 -8.48 -3.79 -1.97
CA ARG A 105 -8.30 -4.10 -0.55
C ARG A 105 -6.88 -3.79 -0.10
N CYS A 106 -6.72 -3.49 1.17
CA CYS A 106 -5.43 -3.40 1.84
C CYS A 106 -5.62 -3.57 3.34
N VAL A 107 -4.53 -3.72 4.07
CA VAL A 107 -4.54 -3.85 5.52
C VAL A 107 -3.50 -2.93 6.14
N THR A 108 -3.69 -2.58 7.40
CA THR A 108 -2.68 -1.87 8.18
C THR A 108 -2.73 -2.32 9.64
N SER A 109 -1.64 -2.07 10.36
CA SER A 109 -1.63 -2.25 11.82
C SER A 109 -2.57 -1.22 12.47
N PRO A 110 -3.30 -1.60 13.53
CA PRO A 110 -4.17 -0.65 14.24
C PRO A 110 -3.42 0.49 14.93
N VAL A 111 -2.10 0.36 15.11
CA VAL A 111 -1.28 1.45 15.67
C VAL A 111 -0.92 2.51 14.62
N ASN A 112 -1.08 2.23 13.34
CA ASN A 112 -0.76 3.15 12.26
C ASN A 112 -1.92 4.11 12.00
N LYS A 113 -2.11 5.08 12.89
CA LYS A 113 -3.23 6.03 12.84
C LYS A 113 -3.18 6.91 11.58
N THR A 114 -1.99 7.25 11.11
CA THR A 114 -1.81 8.06 9.89
C THR A 114 -2.35 7.32 8.67
N SER A 115 -2.03 6.03 8.54
CA SER A 115 -2.53 5.19 7.45
C SER A 115 -4.05 5.04 7.51
N ILE A 116 -4.60 4.82 8.70
CA ILE A 116 -6.05 4.69 8.89
C ILE A 116 -6.76 5.97 8.44
N ALA A 117 -6.30 7.13 8.87
CA ALA A 117 -6.88 8.42 8.49
C ALA A 117 -6.77 8.65 6.97
N PHE A 118 -5.62 8.35 6.38
CA PHE A 118 -5.40 8.51 4.95
C PHE A 118 -6.35 7.65 4.12
N HIS A 119 -6.44 6.36 4.43
CA HIS A 119 -7.29 5.42 3.68
C HIS A 119 -8.78 5.77 3.83
N THR A 120 -9.18 6.19 5.02
CA THR A 120 -10.56 6.65 5.24
C THR A 120 -10.88 7.86 4.37
N ARG A 121 -9.98 8.84 4.28
CA ARG A 121 -10.14 10.01 3.41
C ARG A 121 -10.18 9.64 1.92
N MET A 122 -9.47 8.59 1.53
CA MET A 122 -9.47 8.09 0.15
C MET A 122 -10.76 7.34 -0.22
N GLY A 123 -11.65 7.15 0.74
CA GLY A 123 -12.92 6.47 0.50
C GLY A 123 -12.90 4.97 0.77
N PHE A 124 -11.84 4.46 1.40
CA PHE A 124 -11.84 3.09 1.89
C PHE A 124 -12.72 2.99 3.14
N ARG A 125 -13.51 1.95 3.23
CA ARG A 125 -14.22 1.61 4.46
C ARG A 125 -13.46 0.54 5.22
N ILE A 126 -13.60 0.54 6.54
CA ILE A 126 -13.03 -0.49 7.40
C ILE A 126 -14.05 -1.62 7.52
N GLU A 127 -13.61 -2.85 7.27
CA GLU A 127 -14.46 -4.01 7.42
C GLU A 127 -14.65 -4.34 8.90
N LYS A 128 -15.86 -4.80 9.24
CA LYS A 128 -16.15 -5.34 10.55
C LYS A 128 -15.29 -6.59 10.76
N GLY A 129 -14.57 -6.63 11.87
CA GLY A 129 -13.66 -7.72 12.18
C GLY A 129 -14.11 -8.53 13.40
N THR A 130 -13.14 -9.16 14.04
CA THR A 130 -13.37 -10.04 15.20
C THR A 130 -13.07 -9.35 16.53
N GLY A 131 -12.61 -8.11 16.51
CA GLY A 131 -12.30 -7.35 17.72
C GLY A 131 -12.23 -5.86 17.46
N MET A 132 -11.83 -5.11 18.48
CA MET A 132 -11.70 -3.65 18.45
C MET A 132 -10.39 -3.24 19.12
N VAL A 133 -9.73 -2.23 18.56
CA VAL A 133 -8.58 -1.55 19.15
C VAL A 133 -8.83 -0.05 19.04
N ASP A 134 -8.88 0.67 20.16
CA ASP A 134 -9.19 2.12 20.20
C ASP A 134 -10.44 2.48 19.38
N ASP A 135 -11.50 1.70 19.53
CA ASP A 135 -12.79 1.84 18.83
C ASP A 135 -12.68 1.61 17.30
N ILE A 136 -11.59 1.02 16.81
CA ILE A 136 -11.39 0.69 15.40
C ILE A 136 -11.57 -0.82 15.24
N PRO A 137 -12.43 -1.27 14.30
CA PRO A 137 -12.55 -2.71 14.01
C PRO A 137 -11.24 -3.31 13.53
N VAL A 138 -10.88 -4.46 14.10
CA VAL A 138 -9.70 -5.21 13.66
C VAL A 138 -10.06 -6.67 13.47
N THR A 139 -9.28 -7.37 12.64
CA THR A 139 -9.30 -8.82 12.57
C THR A 139 -8.13 -9.34 13.39
N ILE A 140 -8.46 -10.00 14.52
CA ILE A 140 -7.47 -10.49 15.47
C ILE A 140 -6.65 -11.60 14.82
N ASN A 141 -5.33 -11.54 15.00
CA ASN A 141 -4.39 -12.53 14.49
C ASN A 141 -4.45 -12.73 12.96
N TYR A 142 -4.80 -11.70 12.22
CA TYR A 142 -4.95 -11.77 10.76
C TYR A 142 -3.66 -12.23 10.06
N ASP A 143 -2.53 -11.67 10.46
CA ASP A 143 -1.22 -11.99 9.88
C ASP A 143 -0.37 -12.89 10.79
N GLY A 144 -1.01 -13.61 11.70
CA GLY A 144 -0.36 -14.47 12.67
C GLY A 144 -0.65 -14.05 14.10
N ILE A 145 -0.23 -14.84 15.05
CA ILE A 145 -0.49 -14.60 16.49
C ILE A 145 0.07 -13.24 16.89
N GLY A 146 -0.78 -12.39 17.48
CA GLY A 146 -0.41 -11.04 17.89
C GLY A 146 -0.34 -10.03 16.75
N GLN A 147 -0.68 -10.42 15.53
CA GLN A 147 -0.61 -9.55 14.36
C GLN A 147 -2.03 -9.18 13.90
N ASP A 148 -2.69 -8.36 14.70
CA ASP A 148 -4.02 -7.83 14.36
C ASP A 148 -3.92 -6.82 13.23
N ARG A 149 -4.95 -6.77 12.37
CA ARG A 149 -4.97 -5.83 11.24
C ARG A 149 -6.31 -5.15 11.10
N VAL A 150 -6.27 -3.90 10.65
CA VAL A 150 -7.44 -3.17 10.15
C VAL A 150 -7.56 -3.52 8.67
N LEU A 151 -8.71 -4.03 8.25
CA LEU A 151 -8.96 -4.44 6.87
C LEU A 151 -9.77 -3.36 6.16
N PHE A 152 -9.23 -2.87 5.05
CA PHE A 152 -9.88 -1.84 4.23
C PHE A 152 -10.38 -2.42 2.92
N VAL A 153 -11.48 -1.88 2.44
CA VAL A 153 -11.98 -2.14 1.10
C VAL A 153 -12.55 -0.86 0.49
N LYS A 154 -12.26 -0.66 -0.79
CA LYS A 154 -12.83 0.43 -1.59
C LYS A 154 -13.45 -0.16 -2.84
N GLU A 155 -14.71 0.17 -3.08
CA GLU A 155 -15.38 -0.16 -4.33
C GLU A 155 -15.02 0.87 -5.40
N LEU A 156 -14.72 0.39 -6.59
CA LEU A 156 -14.30 1.25 -7.71
C LEU A 156 -15.47 1.70 -8.57
#